data_d2e9a2b4cf51c8a425efa21f5d9fca17
#
_entry.id   d2e9a2b4cf51c8a425efa21f5d9fca17
#
_cell.length_a   1.000
_cell.length_b   1.000
_cell.length_c   1.000
_cell.angle_alpha   90.00
_cell.angle_beta   90.00
_cell.angle_gamma   90.00
#
_symmetry.space_group_name_H-M   'P 1'
#
loop_
_entity.id
_entity.type
_entity.pdbx_description
1 polymer ?
#
loop_
_entity_poly.entity_id
_entity_poly.type
_entity_poly.pdbx_seq_one_letter_code
_entity_poly.pdbx_strand_id
1 'polypeptide(L)'
;LVAFMSLILGMGLPTTANYIVVSSLMAPVIVMVGAQNGLLVPLVAVHLFVFYFGILADDTPPVGLAAFAAAAISKGDPIRTGIQGFSYDIRTAILPFMFIFNTDILLINVNFFEGLIVIITTILAMLAFCSAIQNYIIVKNKLYETLFLIIISFSLFRPDFWLDKYQVPFFEMPGVKIYELLKDKNNILISDKKQSVRVEFQGPDFDNPEKIISQNSIITFKNDSSIEKILENAGLYLIQENDNVIMEEPLPGSPLFQEMKTFDFYSDKPVTLKKVFISNNDRISKEIFYVPSLFLLLLIYLNQYKRRRKS
;
A
#
# COMPACT_ATOMS: atom_id res chain seq x y z
N LEU A 1 2.28 -4.05 13.75
CA LEU A 1 3.55 -4.56 14.27
C LEU A 1 4.74 -3.77 13.71
N VAL A 2 4.94 -3.75 12.36
CA VAL A 2 6.13 -3.10 11.74
C VAL A 2 6.24 -1.62 12.09
N ALA A 3 5.16 -0.84 12.04
CA ALA A 3 5.15 0.56 12.45
C ALA A 3 5.67 0.75 13.90
N PHE A 4 5.19 -0.09 14.81
CA PHE A 4 5.61 -0.07 16.20
C PHE A 4 7.09 -0.45 16.37
N MET A 5 7.54 -1.48 15.65
CA MET A 5 8.96 -1.87 15.64
C MET A 5 9.84 -0.77 15.05
N SER A 6 9.40 -0.10 13.99
CA SER A 6 10.13 1.03 13.39
C SER A 6 10.28 2.20 14.36
N LEU A 7 9.25 2.50 15.15
CA LEU A 7 9.32 3.50 16.20
C LEU A 7 10.34 3.12 17.29
N ILE A 8 10.28 1.86 17.79
CA ILE A 8 11.20 1.42 18.85
C ILE A 8 12.65 1.41 18.35
N LEU A 9 12.92 0.84 17.19
CA LEU A 9 14.25 0.78 16.61
C LEU A 9 14.81 2.17 16.29
N GLY A 10 13.93 3.13 16.00
CA GLY A 10 14.29 4.50 15.69
C GLY A 10 14.61 5.37 16.89
N MET A 11 14.19 4.98 18.09
CA MET A 11 14.41 5.79 19.28
C MET A 11 15.90 5.98 19.59
N GLY A 12 16.33 7.24 19.59
CA GLY A 12 17.69 7.61 19.94
C GLY A 12 18.74 7.46 18.84
N LEU A 13 18.35 7.15 17.62
CA LEU A 13 19.20 7.15 16.44
C LEU A 13 19.00 8.42 15.61
N PRO A 14 20.07 9.00 15.02
CA PRO A 14 19.89 10.05 14.00
C PRO A 14 19.04 9.55 12.84
N THR A 15 18.20 10.42 12.27
CA THR A 15 17.21 10.07 11.23
C THR A 15 17.76 9.25 10.07
N THR A 16 18.95 9.59 9.55
CA THR A 16 19.58 8.86 8.45
C THR A 16 19.99 7.44 8.87
N ALA A 17 20.63 7.29 10.03
CA ALA A 17 21.06 5.98 10.53
C ALA A 17 19.85 5.11 10.85
N ASN A 18 18.81 5.70 11.45
CA ASN A 18 17.55 5.05 11.72
C ASN A 18 16.91 4.51 10.43
N TYR A 19 16.77 5.35 9.39
CA TYR A 19 16.21 4.89 8.12
C TYR A 19 17.00 3.71 7.53
N ILE A 20 18.33 3.75 7.52
CA ILE A 20 19.16 2.67 6.99
C ILE A 20 18.91 1.36 7.75
N VAL A 21 18.95 1.41 9.09
CA VAL A 21 18.75 0.22 9.94
C VAL A 21 17.33 -0.34 9.77
N VAL A 22 16.32 0.52 9.91
CA VAL A 22 14.93 0.07 9.89
C VAL A 22 14.51 -0.39 8.49
N SER A 23 14.96 0.28 7.41
CA SER A 23 14.64 -0.14 6.05
C SER A 23 15.27 -1.49 5.70
N SER A 24 16.52 -1.73 6.10
CA SER A 24 17.18 -3.01 5.81
C SER A 24 16.53 -4.20 6.53
N LEU A 25 15.99 -3.98 7.72
CA LEU A 25 15.34 -5.04 8.52
C LEU A 25 13.85 -5.21 8.20
N MET A 26 13.13 -4.11 8.05
CA MET A 26 11.66 -4.15 7.99
C MET A 26 11.09 -4.11 6.56
N ALA A 27 11.79 -3.49 5.60
CA ALA A 27 11.25 -3.41 4.24
C ALA A 27 11.08 -4.79 3.59
N PRO A 28 12.02 -5.74 3.66
CA PRO A 28 11.82 -7.09 3.14
C PRO A 28 10.64 -7.81 3.80
N VAL A 29 10.46 -7.64 5.12
CA VAL A 29 9.35 -8.26 5.88
C VAL A 29 8.00 -7.72 5.40
N ILE A 30 7.86 -6.42 5.17
CA ILE A 30 6.61 -5.81 4.67
C ILE A 30 6.28 -6.36 3.29
N VAL A 31 7.25 -6.43 2.39
CA VAL A 31 7.06 -6.94 1.03
C VAL A 31 6.64 -8.42 1.06
N MET A 32 7.37 -9.25 1.80
CA MET A 32 7.11 -10.69 1.89
C MET A 32 5.74 -10.99 2.52
N VAL A 33 5.47 -10.44 3.70
CA VAL A 33 4.18 -10.66 4.39
C VAL A 33 3.02 -10.06 3.59
N GLY A 34 3.23 -8.91 2.94
CA GLY A 34 2.27 -8.32 2.02
C GLY A 34 1.92 -9.28 0.88
N ALA A 35 2.93 -9.78 0.17
CA ALA A 35 2.75 -10.70 -0.95
C ALA A 35 2.05 -12.01 -0.54
N GLN A 36 2.39 -12.57 0.63
CA GLN A 36 1.72 -13.76 1.18
C GLN A 36 0.23 -13.52 1.47
N ASN A 37 -0.14 -12.30 1.84
CA ASN A 37 -1.53 -11.93 2.13
C ASN A 37 -2.24 -11.25 0.95
N GLY A 38 -1.67 -11.31 -0.25
CA GLY A 38 -2.27 -10.75 -1.45
C GLY A 38 -2.18 -9.23 -1.58
N LEU A 39 -1.38 -8.57 -0.75
CA LEU A 39 -1.11 -7.14 -0.83
C LEU A 39 0.25 -6.91 -1.50
N LEU A 40 0.22 -6.52 -2.76
CA LEU A 40 1.42 -6.22 -3.53
C LEU A 40 1.75 -4.74 -3.39
N VAL A 41 2.77 -4.45 -2.59
CA VAL A 41 3.17 -3.08 -2.24
C VAL A 41 4.41 -2.68 -3.03
N PRO A 42 4.39 -1.56 -3.76
CA PRO A 42 5.59 -1.04 -4.41
C PRO A 42 6.69 -0.74 -3.39
N LEU A 43 7.93 -1.07 -3.72
CA LEU A 43 9.07 -0.90 -2.82
C LEU A 43 9.22 0.55 -2.31
N VAL A 44 8.90 1.53 -3.17
CA VAL A 44 8.89 2.95 -2.79
C VAL A 44 7.91 3.24 -1.66
N ALA A 45 6.70 2.66 -1.71
CA ALA A 45 5.71 2.83 -0.64
C ALA A 45 6.20 2.24 0.69
N VAL A 46 6.87 1.08 0.61
CA VAL A 46 7.47 0.41 1.78
C VAL A 46 8.58 1.26 2.39
N HIS A 47 9.49 1.78 1.57
CA HIS A 47 10.57 2.65 2.05
C HIS A 47 10.04 3.95 2.66
N LEU A 48 9.02 4.56 2.06
CA LEU A 48 8.36 5.74 2.64
C LEU A 48 7.68 5.39 3.96
N PHE A 49 7.01 4.25 4.05
CA PHE A 49 6.40 3.77 5.29
C PHE A 49 7.42 3.70 6.43
N VAL A 50 8.53 3.03 6.18
CA VAL A 50 9.61 2.86 7.16
C VAL A 50 10.25 4.21 7.52
N PHE A 51 10.48 5.07 6.53
CA PHE A 51 11.07 6.40 6.71
C PHE A 51 10.21 7.29 7.60
N TYR A 52 8.91 7.36 7.36
CA TYR A 52 8.00 8.18 8.17
C TYR A 52 7.95 7.72 9.63
N PHE A 53 7.86 6.42 9.88
CA PHE A 53 7.87 5.90 11.26
C PHE A 53 9.24 6.06 11.93
N GLY A 54 10.32 6.01 11.16
CA GLY A 54 11.65 6.30 11.62
C GLY A 54 11.80 7.75 12.10
N ILE A 55 11.28 8.71 11.33
CA ILE A 55 11.31 10.15 11.72
C ILE A 55 10.42 10.40 12.94
N LEU A 56 9.22 9.81 12.98
CA LEU A 56 8.31 9.95 14.12
C LEU A 56 8.95 9.50 15.45
N ALA A 57 9.93 8.60 15.40
CA ALA A 57 10.65 8.14 16.59
C ALA A 57 11.42 9.27 17.28
N ASP A 58 11.90 10.28 16.54
CA ASP A 58 12.65 11.42 17.09
C ASP A 58 11.79 12.35 17.96
N ASP A 59 10.47 12.36 17.74
CA ASP A 59 9.49 13.16 18.51
C ASP A 59 8.70 12.32 19.51
N THR A 60 8.88 10.98 19.49
CA THR A 60 8.10 10.07 20.34
C THR A 60 8.66 10.00 21.75
N PRO A 61 7.89 10.35 22.80
CA PRO A 61 8.29 10.12 24.18
C PRO A 61 8.53 8.62 24.46
N PRO A 62 9.49 8.25 25.33
CA PRO A 62 10.26 9.10 26.26
C PRO A 62 11.58 9.64 25.70
N VAL A 63 12.01 9.26 24.50
CA VAL A 63 13.35 9.58 23.99
C VAL A 63 13.38 10.88 23.20
N GLY A 64 12.33 11.28 22.52
CA GLY A 64 12.09 12.48 21.70
C GLY A 64 13.21 13.54 21.66
N LEU A 65 14.28 13.29 20.91
CA LEU A 65 15.45 14.18 20.88
C LEU A 65 15.10 15.59 20.43
N ALA A 66 14.23 15.71 19.42
CA ALA A 66 13.75 16.99 18.92
C ALA A 66 12.92 17.74 19.97
N ALA A 67 12.08 17.02 20.71
CA ALA A 67 11.29 17.60 21.79
C ALA A 67 12.17 18.11 22.96
N PHE A 68 13.23 17.41 23.30
CA PHE A 68 14.19 17.87 24.31
C PHE A 68 14.94 19.14 23.86
N ALA A 69 15.35 19.19 22.59
CA ALA A 69 15.99 20.38 22.02
C ALA A 69 15.02 21.58 22.03
N ALA A 70 13.78 21.39 21.62
CA ALA A 70 12.75 22.42 21.65
C ALA A 70 12.44 22.90 23.07
N ALA A 71 12.37 21.98 24.04
CA ALA A 71 12.17 22.30 25.46
C ALA A 71 13.34 23.11 26.04
N ALA A 72 14.56 22.81 25.64
CA ALA A 72 15.74 23.57 26.05
C ALA A 72 15.70 25.02 25.57
N ILE A 73 15.22 25.25 24.32
CA ILE A 73 15.07 26.60 23.75
C ILE A 73 13.91 27.35 24.43
N SER A 74 12.77 26.69 24.60
CA SER A 74 11.55 27.31 25.18
C SER A 74 11.60 27.40 26.72
N LYS A 75 12.58 26.76 27.34
CA LYS A 75 12.68 26.58 28.83
C LYS A 75 11.43 25.88 29.40
N GLY A 76 10.79 25.05 28.58
CA GLY A 76 9.62 24.24 28.96
C GLY A 76 9.99 22.88 29.55
N ASP A 77 8.98 22.16 30.01
CA ASP A 77 9.15 20.77 30.43
C ASP A 77 9.36 19.85 29.20
N PRO A 78 10.45 19.06 29.14
CA PRO A 78 10.75 18.23 27.96
C PRO A 78 9.70 17.18 27.67
N ILE A 79 9.14 16.54 28.70
CA ILE A 79 8.14 15.47 28.53
C ILE A 79 6.82 16.05 28.00
N ARG A 80 6.37 17.16 28.57
CA ARG A 80 5.16 17.85 28.09
C ARG A 80 5.33 18.37 26.67
N THR A 81 6.52 18.89 26.35
CA THR A 81 6.85 19.32 25.00
C THR A 81 6.79 18.14 24.01
N GLY A 82 7.35 16.99 24.39
CA GLY A 82 7.29 15.78 23.59
C GLY A 82 5.87 15.23 23.38
N ILE A 83 5.06 15.19 24.43
CA ILE A 83 3.65 14.78 24.33
C ILE A 83 2.89 15.73 23.38
N GLN A 84 3.13 17.03 23.49
CA GLN A 84 2.50 18.02 22.62
C GLN A 84 2.98 17.88 21.17
N GLY A 85 4.29 17.71 20.92
CA GLY A 85 4.86 17.43 19.59
C GLY A 85 4.25 16.18 18.98
N PHE A 86 4.31 15.06 19.68
CA PHE A 86 3.72 13.81 19.22
C PHE A 86 2.22 13.92 18.90
N SER A 87 1.46 14.70 19.68
CA SER A 87 0.04 14.95 19.39
C SER A 87 -0.20 15.68 18.06
N TYR A 88 0.76 16.48 17.61
CA TYR A 88 0.74 17.09 16.27
C TYR A 88 1.19 16.10 15.19
N ASP A 89 2.18 15.27 15.47
CA ASP A 89 2.77 14.36 14.49
C ASP A 89 1.94 13.09 14.23
N ILE A 90 1.07 12.71 15.16
CA ILE A 90 0.15 11.58 14.95
C ILE A 90 -0.71 11.73 13.69
N ARG A 91 -0.91 12.96 13.21
CA ARG A 91 -1.60 13.26 11.96
C ARG A 91 -0.80 12.81 10.76
N THR A 92 0.51 12.95 10.81
CA THR A 92 1.41 12.50 9.74
C THR A 92 1.55 11.00 9.72
N ALA A 93 1.32 10.31 10.85
CA ALA A 93 1.39 8.86 10.96
C ALA A 93 0.36 8.11 10.08
N ILE A 94 -0.71 8.78 9.64
CA ILE A 94 -1.69 8.15 8.73
C ILE A 94 -1.15 8.02 7.29
N LEU A 95 -0.31 8.96 6.84
CA LEU A 95 0.19 9.00 5.46
C LEU A 95 0.94 7.72 5.06
N PRO A 96 1.87 7.18 5.87
CA PRO A 96 2.55 5.93 5.55
C PRO A 96 1.59 4.76 5.27
N PHE A 97 0.52 4.65 6.04
CA PHE A 97 -0.50 3.63 5.78
C PHE A 97 -1.23 3.90 4.46
N MET A 98 -1.51 5.17 4.14
CA MET A 98 -2.15 5.51 2.87
C MET A 98 -1.25 5.17 1.68
N PHE A 99 0.07 5.34 1.76
CA PHE A 99 1.01 4.93 0.71
C PHE A 99 0.99 3.42 0.45
N ILE A 100 0.79 2.61 1.49
CA ILE A 100 0.67 1.15 1.37
C ILE A 100 -0.66 0.76 0.70
N PHE A 101 -1.77 1.40 1.09
CA PHE A 101 -3.11 1.00 0.67
C PHE A 101 -3.64 1.75 -0.55
N ASN A 102 -3.05 2.89 -0.91
CA ASN A 102 -3.39 3.65 -2.11
C ASN A 102 -2.14 4.24 -2.73
N THR A 103 -1.56 3.52 -3.67
CA THR A 103 -0.31 3.88 -4.34
C THR A 103 -0.47 5.04 -5.32
N ASP A 104 -1.70 5.43 -5.70
CA ASP A 104 -1.96 6.58 -6.55
C ASP A 104 -1.49 7.89 -5.90
N ILE A 105 -1.52 7.95 -4.56
CA ILE A 105 -1.00 9.12 -3.80
C ILE A 105 0.49 9.34 -4.09
N LEU A 106 1.22 8.29 -4.45
CA LEU A 106 2.62 8.35 -4.87
C LEU A 106 2.79 8.64 -6.37
N LEU A 107 1.69 8.88 -7.09
CA LEU A 107 1.64 9.11 -8.54
C LEU A 107 2.24 7.94 -9.34
N ILE A 108 2.11 6.71 -8.84
CA ILE A 108 2.60 5.50 -9.50
C ILE A 108 1.52 5.02 -10.49
N ASN A 109 1.89 4.91 -11.76
CA ASN A 109 1.00 4.48 -12.86
C ASN A 109 -0.26 5.35 -13.05
N VAL A 110 -0.17 6.64 -12.75
CA VAL A 110 -1.27 7.60 -12.86
C VAL A 110 -1.04 8.52 -14.06
N ASN A 111 -2.08 8.79 -14.84
CA ASN A 111 -2.04 9.77 -15.91
C ASN A 111 -2.00 11.19 -15.34
N PHE A 112 -1.58 12.18 -16.15
CA PHE A 112 -1.46 13.57 -15.69
C PHE A 112 -2.77 14.14 -15.09
N PHE A 113 -3.91 13.92 -15.73
CA PHE A 113 -5.21 14.40 -15.23
C PHE A 113 -5.66 13.66 -13.96
N GLU A 114 -5.49 12.35 -13.92
CA GLU A 114 -5.73 11.53 -12.73
C GLU A 114 -4.84 12.00 -11.58
N GLY A 115 -3.56 12.23 -11.84
CA GLY A 115 -2.61 12.74 -10.85
C GLY A 115 -3.05 14.07 -10.24
N LEU A 116 -3.59 14.98 -11.06
CA LEU A 116 -4.12 16.25 -10.56
C LEU A 116 -5.33 16.04 -9.60
N ILE A 117 -6.24 15.14 -9.96
CA ILE A 117 -7.39 14.77 -9.13
C ILE A 117 -6.89 14.16 -7.81
N VAL A 118 -5.95 13.22 -7.86
CA VAL A 118 -5.36 12.57 -6.69
C VAL A 118 -4.69 13.59 -5.76
N ILE A 119 -3.93 14.53 -6.28
CA ILE A 119 -3.29 15.60 -5.48
C ILE A 119 -4.36 16.43 -4.76
N ILE A 120 -5.37 16.90 -5.47
CA ILE A 120 -6.44 17.74 -4.90
C ILE A 120 -7.21 16.95 -3.83
N THR A 121 -7.63 15.74 -4.13
CA THR A 121 -8.40 14.90 -3.19
C THR A 121 -7.58 14.52 -1.96
N THR A 122 -6.27 14.25 -2.12
CA THR A 122 -5.34 13.97 -1.01
C THR A 122 -5.18 15.18 -0.10
N ILE A 123 -5.03 16.40 -0.65
CA ILE A 123 -4.96 17.63 0.14
C ILE A 123 -6.27 17.82 0.94
N LEU A 124 -7.42 17.66 0.31
CA LEU A 124 -8.72 17.80 0.97
C LEU A 124 -8.93 16.71 2.03
N ALA A 125 -8.51 15.47 1.77
CA ALA A 125 -8.53 14.38 2.72
C ALA A 125 -7.69 14.69 3.96
N MET A 126 -6.48 15.23 3.76
CA MET A 126 -5.59 15.60 4.86
C MET A 126 -6.15 16.77 5.67
N LEU A 127 -6.72 17.78 5.01
CA LEU A 127 -7.38 18.92 5.69
C LEU A 127 -8.58 18.43 6.53
N ALA A 128 -9.40 17.53 5.99
CA ALA A 128 -10.52 16.95 6.72
C ALA A 128 -10.02 16.14 7.94
N PHE A 129 -8.98 15.33 7.77
CA PHE A 129 -8.37 14.56 8.85
C PHE A 129 -7.78 15.43 9.96
N CYS A 130 -6.99 16.44 9.59
CA CYS A 130 -6.43 17.40 10.54
C CYS A 130 -7.55 18.15 11.30
N SER A 131 -8.60 18.55 10.61
CA SER A 131 -9.75 19.23 11.21
C SER A 131 -10.51 18.33 12.18
N ALA A 132 -10.59 17.04 11.88
CA ALA A 132 -11.19 16.04 12.77
C ALA A 132 -10.39 15.88 14.08
N ILE A 133 -9.06 15.69 13.97
CA ILE A 133 -8.18 15.49 15.13
C ILE A 133 -8.07 16.77 15.97
N GLN A 134 -7.98 17.95 15.34
CA GLN A 134 -7.92 19.21 16.06
C GLN A 134 -9.27 19.63 16.63
N ASN A 135 -10.33 18.92 16.25
CA ASN A 135 -11.70 19.24 16.62
C ASN A 135 -12.14 20.69 16.24
N TYR A 136 -11.62 21.18 15.09
CA TYR A 136 -11.81 22.56 14.65
C TYR A 136 -11.66 22.70 13.14
N ILE A 137 -12.58 23.43 12.49
CA ILE A 137 -12.46 23.91 11.09
C ILE A 137 -12.54 25.45 11.09
N ILE A 138 -13.73 25.97 11.32
CA ILE A 138 -14.03 27.42 11.46
C ILE A 138 -14.40 27.74 12.90
N VAL A 139 -15.12 26.83 13.54
CA VAL A 139 -15.49 26.80 14.96
C VAL A 139 -15.26 25.40 15.49
N LYS A 140 -15.35 25.22 16.83
CA LYS A 140 -15.20 23.93 17.45
C LYS A 140 -16.21 22.91 16.85
N ASN A 141 -15.71 21.74 16.43
CA ASN A 141 -16.54 20.70 15.85
C ASN A 141 -17.51 20.12 16.88
N LYS A 142 -18.68 19.74 16.44
CA LYS A 142 -19.57 18.85 17.18
C LYS A 142 -19.13 17.40 16.93
N LEU A 143 -19.45 16.50 17.85
CA LEU A 143 -19.04 15.09 17.77
C LEU A 143 -19.37 14.44 16.41
N TYR A 144 -20.59 14.67 15.89
CA TYR A 144 -21.01 14.15 14.59
C TYR A 144 -20.19 14.72 13.42
N GLU A 145 -19.78 16.00 13.49
CA GLU A 145 -18.94 16.64 12.47
C GLU A 145 -17.55 15.99 12.45
N THR A 146 -16.98 15.73 13.61
CA THR A 146 -15.70 15.00 13.73
C THR A 146 -15.79 13.59 13.15
N LEU A 147 -16.86 12.83 13.46
CA LEU A 147 -17.06 11.49 12.89
C LEU A 147 -17.20 11.53 11.36
N PHE A 148 -17.98 12.45 10.82
CA PHE A 148 -18.11 12.61 9.37
C PHE A 148 -16.80 13.02 8.72
N LEU A 149 -16.02 13.91 9.33
CA LEU A 149 -14.71 14.32 8.81
C LEU A 149 -13.73 13.15 8.73
N ILE A 150 -13.74 12.23 9.70
CA ILE A 150 -12.94 11.00 9.65
C ILE A 150 -13.39 10.10 8.50
N ILE A 151 -14.70 9.90 8.31
CA ILE A 151 -15.26 9.09 7.22
C ILE A 151 -14.93 9.73 5.86
N ILE A 152 -15.09 11.03 5.72
CA ILE A 152 -14.77 11.79 4.51
C ILE A 152 -13.29 11.64 4.18
N SER A 153 -12.42 11.86 5.16
CA SER A 153 -10.97 11.70 4.99
C SER A 153 -10.62 10.30 4.52
N PHE A 154 -11.14 9.27 5.18
CA PHE A 154 -10.91 7.87 4.80
C PHE A 154 -11.40 7.58 3.38
N SER A 155 -12.60 8.06 3.01
CA SER A 155 -13.18 7.84 1.68
C SER A 155 -12.39 8.54 0.57
N LEU A 156 -11.84 9.73 0.84
CA LEU A 156 -10.99 10.46 -0.10
C LEU A 156 -9.60 9.83 -0.23
N PHE A 157 -9.00 9.33 0.88
CA PHE A 157 -7.72 8.64 0.84
C PHE A 157 -7.80 7.27 0.19
N ARG A 158 -8.91 6.53 0.38
CA ARG A 158 -9.05 5.15 -0.09
C ARG A 158 -10.43 4.91 -0.71
N PRO A 159 -10.70 5.49 -1.88
CA PRO A 159 -11.99 5.32 -2.56
C PRO A 159 -12.25 3.86 -2.97
N ASP A 160 -11.20 3.12 -3.33
CA ASP A 160 -11.27 1.70 -3.70
C ASP A 160 -11.87 0.83 -2.60
N PHE A 161 -11.74 1.18 -1.32
CA PHE A 161 -12.31 0.42 -0.21
C PHE A 161 -13.83 0.23 -0.33
N TRP A 162 -14.52 1.28 -0.76
CA TRP A 162 -15.96 1.21 -0.96
C TRP A 162 -16.30 0.46 -2.23
N LEU A 163 -15.54 0.72 -3.31
CA LEU A 163 -15.74 0.09 -4.60
C LEU A 163 -15.55 -1.43 -4.53
N ASP A 164 -14.53 -1.90 -3.82
CA ASP A 164 -14.21 -3.33 -3.64
C ASP A 164 -15.33 -4.12 -2.95
N LYS A 165 -16.20 -3.45 -2.20
CA LYS A 165 -17.38 -4.07 -1.60
C LYS A 165 -18.53 -4.31 -2.58
N TYR A 166 -18.59 -3.53 -3.66
CA TYR A 166 -19.65 -3.63 -4.66
C TYR A 166 -19.20 -4.42 -5.89
N GLN A 167 -17.95 -4.23 -6.29
CA GLN A 167 -17.38 -4.85 -7.48
C GLN A 167 -16.00 -5.40 -7.17
N VAL A 168 -15.83 -6.71 -7.40
CA VAL A 168 -14.53 -7.36 -7.20
C VAL A 168 -13.46 -6.73 -8.11
N PRO A 169 -12.27 -6.43 -7.59
CA PRO A 169 -11.19 -5.80 -8.38
C PRO A 169 -10.60 -6.74 -9.43
N PHE A 170 -10.61 -8.03 -9.16
CA PHE A 170 -10.03 -9.05 -10.02
C PHE A 170 -10.96 -10.25 -10.13
N PHE A 171 -10.99 -10.86 -11.31
CA PHE A 171 -11.56 -12.19 -11.52
C PHE A 171 -10.47 -13.23 -11.27
N GLU A 172 -10.76 -14.21 -10.41
CA GLU A 172 -9.88 -15.33 -10.13
C GLU A 172 -10.07 -16.43 -11.18
N MET A 173 -8.98 -16.90 -11.76
CA MET A 173 -8.96 -18.03 -12.68
C MET A 173 -7.95 -19.09 -12.20
N PRO A 174 -8.20 -20.39 -12.48
CA PRO A 174 -7.20 -21.42 -12.25
C PRO A 174 -5.89 -21.13 -12.99
N GLY A 175 -4.74 -21.53 -12.41
CA GLY A 175 -3.42 -21.28 -12.98
C GLY A 175 -3.23 -21.82 -14.39
N VAL A 176 -3.89 -22.95 -14.74
CA VAL A 176 -3.87 -23.55 -16.08
C VAL A 176 -4.31 -22.59 -17.19
N LYS A 177 -5.21 -21.66 -16.86
CA LYS A 177 -5.71 -20.68 -17.84
C LYS A 177 -4.70 -19.63 -18.25
N ILE A 178 -3.51 -19.58 -17.66
CA ILE A 178 -2.45 -18.66 -18.08
C ILE A 178 -2.08 -18.82 -19.55
N TYR A 179 -2.08 -20.06 -20.06
CA TYR A 179 -1.78 -20.33 -21.46
C TYR A 179 -2.87 -19.84 -22.42
N GLU A 180 -4.14 -19.95 -22.03
CA GLU A 180 -5.28 -19.40 -22.80
C GLU A 180 -5.20 -17.88 -22.85
N LEU A 181 -4.90 -17.25 -21.71
CA LEU A 181 -4.75 -15.81 -21.59
C LEU A 181 -3.63 -15.27 -22.48
N LEU A 182 -2.48 -15.95 -22.51
CA LEU A 182 -1.36 -15.56 -23.35
C LEU A 182 -1.64 -15.78 -24.84
N LYS A 183 -2.53 -16.70 -25.21
CA LYS A 183 -3.00 -16.91 -26.59
C LYS A 183 -3.95 -15.81 -27.04
N ASP A 184 -4.86 -15.39 -26.17
CA ASP A 184 -5.87 -14.39 -26.47
C ASP A 184 -5.33 -12.98 -26.12
N LYS A 185 -4.51 -12.46 -27.04
CA LYS A 185 -3.87 -11.14 -26.91
C LYS A 185 -4.84 -9.98 -26.62
N ASN A 186 -6.14 -10.15 -26.95
CA ASN A 186 -7.15 -9.10 -26.77
C ASN A 186 -7.68 -9.03 -25.33
N ASN A 187 -7.61 -10.11 -24.55
CA ASN A 187 -8.12 -10.18 -23.17
C ASN A 187 -7.08 -9.75 -22.10
N ILE A 188 -5.80 -9.73 -22.46
CA ILE A 188 -4.72 -9.27 -21.56
C ILE A 188 -4.43 -7.78 -21.75
N LEU A 189 -5.01 -7.21 -22.82
CA LEU A 189 -4.83 -5.80 -23.15
C LEU A 189 -5.60 -4.94 -22.18
N ILE A 190 -4.88 -4.14 -21.38
CA ILE A 190 -5.29 -2.75 -21.18
C ILE A 190 -4.10 -1.99 -20.60
N SER A 191 -3.70 -1.09 -21.40
CA SER A 191 -2.69 -0.04 -21.28
C SER A 191 -1.45 -0.29 -22.13
N ASP A 192 -1.21 0.63 -23.01
CA ASP A 192 -0.34 0.63 -24.19
C ASP A 192 1.15 0.26 -24.03
N LYS A 193 1.63 -0.26 -22.90
CA LYS A 193 3.10 -0.47 -22.77
C LYS A 193 3.59 -1.69 -21.99
N LYS A 194 2.84 -2.26 -21.04
CA LYS A 194 3.30 -3.46 -20.29
C LYS A 194 2.08 -4.26 -19.82
N GLN A 195 1.96 -5.48 -20.29
CA GLN A 195 0.94 -6.41 -19.85
C GLN A 195 1.38 -6.98 -18.50
N SER A 196 0.73 -6.63 -17.41
CA SER A 196 1.01 -7.20 -16.12
C SER A 196 -0.19 -7.98 -15.58
N VAL A 197 0.06 -9.18 -15.10
CA VAL A 197 -0.93 -10.09 -14.54
C VAL A 197 -0.50 -10.44 -13.13
N ARG A 198 -1.44 -10.41 -12.21
CA ARG A 198 -1.20 -10.88 -10.84
C ARG A 198 -1.42 -12.39 -10.81
N VAL A 199 -0.52 -13.10 -10.17
CA VAL A 199 -0.57 -14.55 -10.00
C VAL A 199 -0.36 -14.95 -8.56
N GLU A 200 -0.89 -16.11 -8.17
CA GLU A 200 -0.67 -16.74 -6.87
C GLU A 200 0.05 -18.06 -7.08
N PHE A 201 1.25 -18.17 -6.51
CA PHE A 201 2.00 -19.41 -6.39
C PHE A 201 1.71 -20.05 -5.05
N GLN A 202 1.72 -21.37 -5.03
CA GLN A 202 1.58 -22.18 -3.81
C GLN A 202 2.62 -23.28 -3.82
N GLY A 203 3.32 -23.42 -2.71
CA GLY A 203 4.38 -24.43 -2.57
C GLY A 203 4.89 -24.54 -1.15
N PRO A 204 5.83 -25.47 -0.88
CA PRO A 204 6.47 -25.63 0.41
C PRO A 204 7.34 -24.41 0.77
N ASP A 205 7.30 -24.05 2.05
CA ASP A 205 8.10 -22.96 2.61
C ASP A 205 9.58 -23.39 2.68
N PHE A 206 10.50 -22.54 2.28
CA PHE A 206 11.93 -22.83 2.29
C PHE A 206 12.47 -23.13 3.71
N ASP A 207 11.98 -22.42 4.72
CA ASP A 207 12.40 -22.61 6.11
C ASP A 207 11.71 -23.81 6.78
N ASN A 208 10.53 -24.20 6.30
CA ASN A 208 9.77 -25.33 6.82
C ASN A 208 8.98 -26.03 5.68
N PRO A 209 9.58 -27.02 4.98
CA PRO A 209 8.98 -27.67 3.82
C PRO A 209 7.67 -28.41 4.08
N GLU A 210 7.33 -28.73 5.33
CA GLU A 210 6.03 -29.31 5.68
C GLU A 210 4.89 -28.30 5.55
N LYS A 211 5.21 -27.01 5.70
CA LYS A 211 4.25 -25.93 5.63
C LYS A 211 4.08 -25.46 4.18
N ILE A 212 2.85 -25.44 3.70
CA ILE A 212 2.50 -24.89 2.39
C ILE A 212 2.19 -23.41 2.56
N ILE A 213 2.85 -22.57 1.79
CA ILE A 213 2.64 -21.14 1.73
C ILE A 213 2.10 -20.73 0.36
N SER A 214 1.36 -19.61 0.33
CA SER A 214 0.94 -18.94 -0.91
C SER A 214 1.64 -17.61 -1.02
N GLN A 215 2.06 -17.23 -2.22
CA GLN A 215 2.67 -15.95 -2.50
C GLN A 215 2.10 -15.35 -3.78
N ASN A 216 1.77 -14.08 -3.72
CA ASN A 216 1.29 -13.33 -4.88
C ASN A 216 2.44 -12.54 -5.50
N SER A 217 2.48 -12.51 -6.83
CA SER A 217 3.47 -11.76 -7.60
C SER A 217 2.81 -11.07 -8.78
N ILE A 218 3.38 -9.96 -9.24
CA ILE A 218 2.98 -9.29 -10.49
C ILE A 218 3.96 -9.68 -11.57
N ILE A 219 3.46 -10.32 -12.59
CA ILE A 219 4.23 -10.74 -13.75
C ILE A 219 3.99 -9.73 -14.88
N THR A 220 5.06 -9.15 -15.40
CA THR A 220 4.99 -8.25 -16.54
C THR A 220 5.46 -8.97 -17.78
N PHE A 221 4.55 -9.14 -18.73
CA PHE A 221 4.83 -9.76 -20.00
C PHE A 221 5.31 -8.74 -21.03
N LYS A 222 6.39 -9.09 -21.74
CA LYS A 222 6.82 -8.38 -22.93
C LYS A 222 6.26 -9.09 -24.16
N ASN A 223 5.78 -8.32 -25.12
CA ASN A 223 5.27 -8.90 -26.37
C ASN A 223 6.40 -9.58 -27.12
N ASP A 224 6.30 -10.88 -27.34
CA ASP A 224 7.27 -11.68 -28.10
C ASP A 224 6.56 -12.63 -29.06
N SER A 225 7.34 -13.31 -29.89
CA SER A 225 6.88 -14.17 -30.99
C SER A 225 6.25 -15.49 -30.54
N SER A 226 6.63 -16.02 -29.38
CA SER A 226 6.11 -17.27 -28.82
C SER A 226 5.73 -17.14 -27.35
N ILE A 227 4.76 -17.97 -26.89
CA ILE A 227 4.33 -17.99 -25.50
C ILE A 227 5.50 -18.43 -24.58
N GLU A 228 6.30 -19.37 -25.00
CA GLU A 228 7.46 -19.84 -24.25
C GLU A 228 8.43 -18.71 -23.96
N LYS A 229 8.78 -17.90 -24.98
CA LYS A 229 9.65 -16.73 -24.79
C LYS A 229 9.01 -15.64 -23.93
N ILE A 230 7.70 -15.45 -24.01
CA ILE A 230 6.98 -14.52 -23.16
C ILE A 230 7.10 -14.93 -21.71
N LEU A 231 6.92 -16.20 -21.40
CA LEU A 231 7.06 -16.78 -20.05
C LEU A 231 8.51 -16.71 -19.56
N GLU A 232 9.47 -17.12 -20.38
CA GLU A 232 10.90 -17.09 -20.05
C GLU A 232 11.38 -15.65 -19.75
N ASN A 233 11.01 -14.68 -20.59
CA ASN A 233 11.33 -13.26 -20.36
C ASN A 233 10.71 -12.69 -19.07
N ALA A 234 9.61 -13.26 -18.63
CA ALA A 234 8.96 -12.94 -17.37
C ALA A 234 9.59 -13.69 -16.16
N GLY A 235 10.52 -14.62 -16.41
CA GLY A 235 11.13 -15.47 -15.38
C GLY A 235 10.25 -16.62 -14.92
N LEU A 236 9.29 -17.04 -15.77
CA LEU A 236 8.38 -18.13 -15.52
C LEU A 236 8.81 -19.38 -16.29
N TYR A 237 9.23 -20.38 -15.57
CA TYR A 237 9.53 -21.72 -16.09
C TYR A 237 8.41 -22.64 -15.67
N LEU A 238 7.39 -22.80 -16.54
CA LEU A 238 6.16 -23.51 -16.23
C LEU A 238 6.07 -24.82 -17.01
N ILE A 239 5.72 -25.89 -16.30
CA ILE A 239 5.41 -27.20 -16.86
C ILE A 239 3.93 -27.50 -16.58
N GLN A 240 3.17 -27.84 -17.61
CA GLN A 240 1.78 -28.24 -17.44
C GLN A 240 1.71 -29.76 -17.23
N GLU A 241 1.23 -30.19 -16.07
CA GLU A 241 0.95 -31.58 -15.76
C GLU A 241 -0.53 -31.73 -15.41
N ASN A 242 -1.29 -32.38 -16.29
CA ASN A 242 -2.74 -32.53 -16.16
C ASN A 242 -3.45 -31.17 -15.93
N ASP A 243 -4.10 -31.02 -14.78
CA ASP A 243 -4.82 -29.79 -14.37
C ASP A 243 -3.95 -28.85 -13.51
N ASN A 244 -2.68 -29.15 -13.33
CA ASN A 244 -1.76 -28.34 -12.54
C ASN A 244 -0.69 -27.69 -13.45
N VAL A 245 -0.27 -26.51 -13.06
CA VAL A 245 0.88 -25.83 -13.66
C VAL A 245 1.97 -25.76 -12.61
N ILE A 246 3.02 -26.51 -12.82
CA ILE A 246 4.18 -26.57 -11.93
C ILE A 246 5.15 -25.48 -12.37
N MET A 247 5.73 -24.80 -11.38
CA MET A 247 6.80 -23.83 -11.61
C MET A 247 8.13 -24.45 -11.23
N GLU A 248 9.08 -24.40 -12.14
CA GLU A 248 10.49 -24.70 -11.86
C GLU A 248 11.18 -23.49 -11.21
N GLU A 249 12.30 -23.75 -10.52
CA GLU A 249 13.08 -22.71 -9.89
C GLU A 249 13.54 -21.66 -10.93
N PRO A 250 13.23 -20.36 -10.71
CA PRO A 250 13.66 -19.32 -11.63
C PRO A 250 15.18 -19.18 -11.70
N LEU A 251 15.72 -18.94 -12.89
CA LEU A 251 17.15 -18.76 -13.06
C LEU A 251 17.69 -17.54 -12.32
N PRO A 252 18.90 -17.59 -11.75
CA PRO A 252 19.55 -16.43 -11.16
C PRO A 252 19.60 -15.24 -12.10
N GLY A 253 19.10 -14.08 -11.62
CA GLY A 253 19.00 -12.85 -12.43
C GLY A 253 17.69 -12.68 -13.19
N SER A 254 16.78 -13.68 -13.19
CA SER A 254 15.43 -13.51 -13.71
C SER A 254 14.57 -12.60 -12.80
N PRO A 255 13.53 -11.95 -13.35
CA PRO A 255 12.70 -11.01 -12.57
C PRO A 255 12.09 -11.60 -11.29
N LEU A 256 11.70 -12.85 -11.31
CA LEU A 256 11.05 -13.53 -10.18
C LEU A 256 12.01 -14.24 -9.22
N PHE A 257 13.28 -14.35 -9.53
CA PHE A 257 14.24 -15.13 -8.76
C PHE A 257 14.26 -14.76 -7.25
N GLN A 258 14.27 -13.47 -6.93
CA GLN A 258 14.33 -13.05 -5.53
C GLN A 258 13.00 -13.27 -4.80
N GLU A 259 11.88 -13.12 -5.48
CA GLU A 259 10.55 -13.29 -4.90
C GLU A 259 10.26 -14.76 -4.61
N MET A 260 10.78 -15.67 -5.45
CA MET A 260 10.52 -17.11 -5.35
C MET A 260 11.44 -17.83 -4.36
N LYS A 261 12.44 -17.20 -3.78
CA LYS A 261 13.33 -17.76 -2.75
C LYS A 261 12.62 -18.21 -1.47
N THR A 262 11.40 -17.80 -1.27
CA THR A 262 10.57 -18.23 -0.13
C THR A 262 10.08 -19.65 -0.26
N PHE A 263 10.15 -20.26 -1.47
CA PHE A 263 9.74 -21.63 -1.73
C PHE A 263 10.91 -22.59 -1.76
N ASP A 264 10.66 -23.80 -1.26
CA ASP A 264 11.56 -24.94 -1.43
C ASP A 264 11.20 -25.70 -2.72
N PHE A 265 11.96 -25.49 -3.79
CA PHE A 265 11.77 -26.15 -5.08
C PHE A 265 12.28 -27.60 -5.12
N TYR A 266 13.01 -28.02 -4.07
CA TYR A 266 13.61 -29.37 -3.98
C TYR A 266 12.80 -30.31 -3.10
N SER A 267 11.68 -29.86 -2.57
CA SER A 267 10.76 -30.68 -1.78
C SER A 267 9.98 -31.68 -2.65
N ASP A 268 9.45 -32.75 -2.03
CA ASP A 268 8.55 -33.71 -2.70
C ASP A 268 7.25 -33.07 -3.25
N LYS A 269 6.87 -31.91 -2.73
CA LYS A 269 5.69 -31.16 -3.19
C LYS A 269 6.13 -30.04 -4.13
N PRO A 270 5.62 -30.04 -5.38
CA PRO A 270 6.02 -29.01 -6.34
C PRO A 270 5.44 -27.64 -6.00
N VAL A 271 6.15 -26.59 -6.41
CA VAL A 271 5.61 -25.24 -6.45
C VAL A 271 4.66 -25.14 -7.64
N THR A 272 3.43 -24.69 -7.41
CA THR A 272 2.38 -24.65 -8.43
C THR A 272 1.84 -23.23 -8.62
N LEU A 273 1.52 -22.88 -9.87
CA LEU A 273 0.74 -21.70 -10.19
C LEU A 273 -0.74 -21.99 -9.89
N LYS A 274 -1.23 -21.51 -8.76
CA LYS A 274 -2.57 -21.83 -8.26
C LYS A 274 -3.65 -21.00 -8.93
N LYS A 275 -3.44 -19.66 -8.99
CA LYS A 275 -4.42 -18.74 -9.51
C LYS A 275 -3.78 -17.66 -10.38
N VAL A 276 -4.57 -17.19 -11.32
CA VAL A 276 -4.29 -16.01 -12.13
C VAL A 276 -5.40 -15.01 -11.92
N PHE A 277 -5.07 -13.74 -11.70
CA PHE A 277 -6.03 -12.68 -11.43
C PHE A 277 -6.05 -11.71 -12.60
N ILE A 278 -7.22 -11.56 -13.20
CA ILE A 278 -7.46 -10.65 -14.30
C ILE A 278 -8.17 -9.41 -13.78
N SER A 279 -7.68 -8.24 -14.14
CA SER A 279 -8.31 -6.98 -13.76
C SER A 279 -9.74 -6.90 -14.30
N ASN A 280 -10.67 -6.51 -13.46
CA ASN A 280 -12.06 -6.26 -13.86
C ASN A 280 -12.17 -4.86 -14.48
N ASN A 281 -12.15 -4.80 -15.80
CA ASN A 281 -12.18 -3.55 -16.56
C ASN A 281 -13.57 -2.89 -16.64
N ASP A 282 -14.62 -3.66 -16.32
CA ASP A 282 -16.02 -3.16 -16.32
C ASP A 282 -16.38 -2.49 -14.99
N ARG A 283 -15.38 -2.22 -14.12
CA ARG A 283 -15.61 -1.53 -12.85
C ARG A 283 -15.99 -0.07 -13.09
N ILE A 284 -16.93 0.39 -12.29
CA ILE A 284 -17.24 1.81 -12.18
C ILE A 284 -15.99 2.56 -11.69
N SER A 285 -15.81 3.77 -12.20
CA SER A 285 -14.69 4.62 -11.77
C SER A 285 -14.74 4.91 -10.26
N LYS A 286 -13.63 4.75 -9.57
CA LYS A 286 -13.51 4.98 -8.11
C LYS A 286 -13.78 6.44 -7.72
N GLU A 287 -13.60 7.37 -8.64
CA GLU A 287 -13.82 8.80 -8.44
C GLU A 287 -15.27 9.13 -8.10
N ILE A 288 -16.21 8.23 -8.37
CA ILE A 288 -17.63 8.41 -8.00
C ILE A 288 -17.78 8.60 -6.48
N PHE A 289 -16.91 8.00 -5.67
CA PHE A 289 -16.95 8.14 -4.21
C PHE A 289 -16.38 9.48 -3.69
N TYR A 290 -15.68 10.22 -4.52
CA TYR A 290 -15.26 11.58 -4.17
C TYR A 290 -16.43 12.54 -4.08
N VAL A 291 -17.43 12.38 -4.97
CA VAL A 291 -18.58 13.32 -5.04
C VAL A 291 -19.35 13.40 -3.72
N PRO A 292 -19.84 12.30 -3.11
CA PRO A 292 -20.56 12.37 -1.84
C PRO A 292 -19.66 12.87 -0.70
N SER A 293 -18.38 12.51 -0.71
CA SER A 293 -17.42 12.94 0.32
C SER A 293 -17.19 14.45 0.27
N LEU A 294 -17.00 15.02 -0.92
CA LEU A 294 -16.83 16.46 -1.11
C LEU A 294 -18.11 17.22 -0.80
N PHE A 295 -19.27 16.68 -1.16
CA PHE A 295 -20.56 17.26 -0.83
C PHE A 295 -20.79 17.33 0.69
N LEU A 296 -20.50 16.26 1.42
CA LEU A 296 -20.59 16.25 2.89
C LEU A 296 -19.60 17.23 3.54
N LEU A 297 -18.38 17.33 3.02
CA LEU A 297 -17.38 18.29 3.50
C LEU A 297 -17.88 19.72 3.33
N LEU A 298 -18.48 20.05 2.18
CA LEU A 298 -19.08 21.35 1.92
C LEU A 298 -20.24 21.65 2.88
N LEU A 299 -21.11 20.67 3.14
CA LEU A 299 -22.22 20.83 4.10
C LEU A 299 -21.72 21.13 5.53
N ILE A 300 -20.68 20.42 5.99
CA ILE A 300 -20.07 20.67 7.30
C ILE A 300 -19.51 22.10 7.34
N TYR A 301 -18.76 22.49 6.31
CA TYR A 301 -18.19 23.83 6.19
C TYR A 301 -19.26 24.92 6.25
N LEU A 302 -20.32 24.80 5.45
CA LEU A 302 -21.44 25.76 5.42
C LEU A 302 -22.20 25.84 6.75
N ASN A 303 -22.39 24.70 7.42
CA ASN A 303 -23.04 24.66 8.74
C ASN A 303 -22.19 25.39 9.79
N GLN A 304 -20.88 25.16 9.80
CA GLN A 304 -19.97 25.86 10.71
C GLN A 304 -19.86 27.36 10.40
N TYR A 305 -19.85 27.74 9.12
CA TYR A 305 -19.86 29.14 8.71
C TYR A 305 -21.13 29.88 9.20
N LYS A 306 -22.31 29.23 9.11
CA LYS A 306 -23.56 29.77 9.68
C LYS A 306 -23.50 29.92 11.20
N ARG A 307 -22.86 28.97 11.91
CA ARG A 307 -22.68 29.02 13.38
C ARG A 307 -21.77 30.18 13.79
N ARG A 308 -20.67 30.40 13.08
CA ARG A 308 -19.75 31.53 13.33
C ARG A 308 -20.43 32.89 13.22
N ARG A 309 -21.38 33.02 12.28
CA ARG A 309 -22.12 34.30 12.11
C ARG A 309 -23.16 34.55 13.20
N LYS A 310 -23.54 33.53 13.95
CA LYS A 310 -24.53 33.64 15.04
C LYS A 310 -23.89 33.76 16.43
N SER A 311 -22.61 33.46 16.56
CA SER A 311 -21.79 33.70 17.76
C SER A 311 -21.06 35.02 17.64
#